data_dd1657d1161575e444df17f1048a0150
#
_entry.id   dd1657d1161575e444df17f1048a0150
#
_cell.length_a   1.000
_cell.length_b   1.000
_cell.length_c   1.000
_cell.angle_alpha   90.00
_cell.angle_beta   90.00
_cell.angle_gamma   90.00
#
_symmetry.space_group_name_H-M   'P 1'
#
loop_
_entity.id
_entity.type
_entity.pdbx_description
1 polymer ?
#
loop_
_entity_poly.entity_id
_entity_poly.type
_entity_poly.pdbx_seq_one_letter_code
_entity_poly.pdbx_strand_id
1 'polypeptide(L)'
;MLGNRTRVCLQRLDALRNDVPAPAELVQAPTASDTPTAPAASAAHETAAQLTEIVAHGTPEAAAQVDLYAMLRRYALLREFFTTEIAERLRCFNYTFTALDMNAFFTRYQLENAQSATWTDSTVTRLKTTLSSCLRSVGMLDSLKAGNLSPLMLDFQVKALMRANGDADLVAALSGTGVA
;
A
#
# COMPACT_ATOMS: atom_id res chain seq x y z
N MET A 1 2.96 -10.05 20.00
CA MET A 1 1.50 -10.01 19.71
C MET A 1 1.11 -9.21 18.46
N LEU A 2 2.06 -8.62 17.73
CA LEU A 2 1.81 -7.88 16.48
C LEU A 2 1.53 -8.78 15.26
N GLY A 3 2.07 -9.98 15.20
CA GLY A 3 1.87 -10.89 14.06
C GLY A 3 0.42 -11.27 13.75
N ASN A 4 -0.48 -11.07 14.71
CA ASN A 4 -1.90 -11.40 14.52
C ASN A 4 -2.67 -10.30 13.78
N ARG A 5 -2.28 -9.03 13.92
CA ARG A 5 -2.96 -7.89 13.26
C ARG A 5 -2.63 -7.81 11.78
N THR A 6 -1.37 -8.00 11.44
CA THR A 6 -0.88 -8.02 10.05
C THR A 6 -1.44 -9.22 9.30
N ARG A 7 -1.47 -10.39 9.94
CA ARG A 7 -2.08 -11.60 9.38
C ARG A 7 -3.57 -11.43 9.11
N VAL A 8 -4.29 -10.73 9.99
CA VAL A 8 -5.72 -10.40 9.81
C VAL A 8 -5.91 -9.41 8.66
N CYS A 9 -5.01 -8.45 8.47
CA CYS A 9 -5.06 -7.51 7.35
C CYS A 9 -4.83 -8.22 6.02
N LEU A 10 -3.82 -9.08 5.95
CA LEU A 10 -3.52 -9.90 4.76
C LEU A 10 -4.66 -10.88 4.44
N GLN A 11 -5.20 -11.57 5.45
CA GLN A 11 -6.34 -12.49 5.27
C GLN A 11 -7.62 -11.76 4.82
N ARG A 12 -7.85 -10.52 5.28
CA ARG A 12 -8.99 -9.71 4.84
C ARG A 12 -8.82 -9.23 3.39
N LEU A 13 -7.62 -8.89 2.98
CA LEU A 13 -7.32 -8.52 1.60
C LEU A 13 -7.37 -9.73 0.66
N ASP A 14 -6.94 -10.90 1.11
CA ASP A 14 -7.06 -12.15 0.35
C ASP A 14 -8.52 -12.62 0.23
N ALA A 15 -9.34 -12.46 1.28
CA ALA A 15 -10.78 -12.71 1.22
C ALA A 15 -11.48 -11.78 0.22
N LEU A 16 -11.12 -10.49 0.21
CA LEU A 16 -11.65 -9.51 -0.75
C LEU A 16 -11.22 -9.81 -2.20
N ARG A 17 -10.04 -10.42 -2.38
CA ARG A 17 -9.58 -10.87 -3.70
C ARG A 17 -10.42 -12.02 -4.24
N ASN A 18 -10.91 -12.90 -3.37
CA ASN A 18 -11.74 -14.05 -3.75
C ASN A 18 -13.22 -13.67 -3.99
N ASP A 19 -13.68 -12.55 -3.39
CA ASP A 19 -15.03 -12.02 -3.59
C ASP A 19 -15.15 -11.05 -4.79
N VAL A 20 -14.03 -10.60 -5.36
CA VAL A 20 -14.02 -9.86 -6.63
C VAL A 20 -14.00 -10.89 -7.74
N PRO A 21 -15.03 -10.96 -8.63
CA PRO A 21 -14.98 -11.86 -9.77
C PRO A 21 -13.71 -11.57 -10.55
N ALA A 22 -12.89 -12.60 -10.71
CA ALA A 22 -11.66 -12.49 -11.49
C ALA A 22 -12.03 -11.90 -12.86
N PRO A 23 -11.34 -10.87 -13.35
CA PRO A 23 -11.51 -10.44 -14.71
C PRO A 23 -11.11 -11.60 -15.61
N ALA A 24 -12.11 -12.30 -16.14
CA ALA A 24 -11.88 -13.17 -17.27
C ALA A 24 -11.41 -12.25 -18.41
N GLU A 25 -10.26 -12.60 -18.97
CA GLU A 25 -9.68 -11.97 -20.16
C GLU A 25 -9.10 -10.56 -20.00
N LEU A 26 -7.88 -10.52 -19.54
CA LEU A 26 -6.82 -9.65 -20.09
C LEU A 26 -5.45 -10.22 -19.71
N VAL A 27 -5.24 -11.49 -20.01
CA VAL A 27 -3.89 -12.05 -20.16
C VAL A 27 -3.67 -12.22 -21.66
N GLN A 28 -3.49 -11.10 -22.35
CA GLN A 28 -2.63 -11.15 -23.53
C GLN A 28 -1.21 -11.09 -22.99
N ALA A 29 -0.54 -12.23 -23.04
CA ALA A 29 0.87 -12.33 -22.80
C ALA A 29 1.60 -11.29 -23.66
N PRO A 30 2.49 -10.45 -23.07
CA PRO A 30 3.46 -9.76 -23.86
C PRO A 30 4.34 -10.83 -24.51
N THR A 31 4.34 -10.84 -25.82
CA THR A 31 5.24 -11.65 -26.64
C THR A 31 6.67 -11.44 -26.18
N ALA A 32 7.35 -12.55 -25.96
CA ALA A 32 8.73 -12.70 -25.59
C ALA A 32 9.67 -11.63 -26.14
N SER A 33 10.31 -10.86 -25.27
CA SER A 33 11.71 -10.43 -25.37
C SER A 33 12.17 -9.49 -24.25
N ASP A 34 11.74 -9.70 -23.00
CA ASP A 34 12.45 -9.12 -21.85
C ASP A 34 12.68 -10.22 -20.81
N THR A 35 13.66 -11.06 -21.09
CA THR A 35 14.29 -11.88 -20.04
C THR A 35 15.03 -10.89 -19.13
N PRO A 36 14.64 -10.75 -17.84
CA PRO A 36 15.36 -9.89 -16.92
C PRO A 36 16.81 -10.40 -16.85
N THR A 37 17.75 -9.52 -17.16
CA THR A 37 19.18 -9.79 -17.09
C THR A 37 19.50 -10.39 -15.71
N ALA A 38 20.20 -11.50 -15.64
CA ALA A 38 20.51 -12.28 -14.44
C ALA A 38 20.93 -11.46 -13.19
N PRO A 39 21.66 -10.33 -13.27
CA PRO A 39 22.00 -9.50 -12.11
C PRO A 39 20.78 -8.81 -11.46
N ALA A 40 19.76 -8.44 -12.23
CA ALA A 40 18.58 -7.77 -11.68
C ALA A 40 17.68 -8.74 -10.88
N ALA A 41 17.57 -9.98 -11.34
CA ALA A 41 16.83 -11.02 -10.63
C ALA A 41 17.50 -11.41 -9.30
N SER A 42 18.83 -11.45 -9.27
CA SER A 42 19.62 -11.72 -8.07
C SER A 42 19.46 -10.60 -7.03
N ALA A 43 19.53 -9.34 -7.44
CA ALA A 43 19.36 -8.19 -6.55
C ALA A 43 17.94 -8.14 -5.94
N ALA A 44 16.91 -8.42 -6.73
CA ALA A 44 15.53 -8.47 -6.25
C ALA A 44 15.31 -9.59 -5.24
N HIS A 45 15.95 -10.74 -5.44
CA HIS A 45 15.87 -11.87 -4.50
C HIS A 45 16.58 -11.56 -3.17
N GLU A 46 17.74 -10.93 -3.24
CA GLU A 46 18.48 -10.49 -2.05
C GLU A 46 17.69 -9.44 -1.25
N THR A 47 17.09 -8.47 -1.91
CA THR A 47 16.24 -7.47 -1.25
C THR A 47 15.02 -8.11 -0.59
N ALA A 48 14.39 -9.10 -1.22
CA ALA A 48 13.28 -9.84 -0.63
C ALA A 48 13.70 -10.62 0.62
N ALA A 49 14.89 -11.23 0.61
CA ALA A 49 15.44 -11.93 1.78
C ALA A 49 15.70 -10.97 2.94
N GLN A 50 16.27 -9.78 2.67
CA GLN A 50 16.51 -8.75 3.68
C GLN A 50 15.21 -8.20 4.27
N LEU A 51 14.17 -7.99 3.45
CA LEU A 51 12.85 -7.59 3.95
C LEU A 51 12.23 -8.68 4.85
N THR A 52 12.40 -9.95 4.50
CA THR A 52 11.93 -11.08 5.32
C THR A 52 12.66 -11.11 6.68
N GLU A 53 13.94 -10.83 6.70
CA GLU A 53 14.74 -10.74 7.93
C GLU A 53 14.24 -9.63 8.86
N ILE A 54 13.90 -8.46 8.31
CA ILE A 54 13.31 -7.35 9.08
C ILE A 54 11.97 -7.78 9.72
N VAL A 55 11.14 -8.51 8.97
CA VAL A 55 9.85 -9.01 9.51
C VAL A 55 10.07 -10.02 10.63
N ALA A 56 11.10 -10.87 10.52
CA ALA A 56 11.37 -11.93 11.49
C ALA A 56 12.05 -11.42 12.76
N HIS A 57 12.99 -10.49 12.64
CA HIS A 57 13.90 -10.09 13.71
C HIS A 57 13.98 -8.59 13.97
N GLY A 58 13.35 -7.77 13.12
CA GLY A 58 13.31 -6.31 13.27
C GLY A 58 12.37 -5.81 14.37
N THR A 59 12.28 -4.49 14.50
CA THR A 59 11.29 -3.89 15.40
C THR A 59 9.88 -4.09 14.88
N PRO A 60 8.86 -4.11 15.76
CA PRO A 60 7.46 -4.20 15.35
C PRO A 60 7.04 -3.12 14.35
N GLU A 61 7.59 -1.92 14.50
CA GLU A 61 7.33 -0.78 13.62
C GLU A 61 7.94 -1.01 12.24
N ALA A 62 9.19 -1.48 12.16
CA ALA A 62 9.84 -1.82 10.89
C ALA A 62 9.12 -2.97 10.18
N ALA A 63 8.71 -4.00 10.90
CA ALA A 63 7.93 -5.09 10.36
C ALA A 63 6.58 -4.61 9.78
N ALA A 64 5.87 -3.72 10.47
CA ALA A 64 4.63 -3.13 9.97
C ALA A 64 4.84 -2.30 8.70
N GLN A 65 5.98 -1.60 8.58
CA GLN A 65 6.35 -0.86 7.39
C GLN A 65 6.65 -1.78 6.20
N VAL A 66 7.35 -2.89 6.42
CA VAL A 66 7.60 -3.92 5.39
C VAL A 66 6.27 -4.53 4.92
N ASP A 67 5.36 -4.84 5.83
CA ASP A 67 4.03 -5.36 5.48
C ASP A 67 3.22 -4.36 4.65
N LEU A 68 3.22 -3.08 5.03
CA LEU A 68 2.60 -2.03 4.24
C LEU A 68 3.24 -1.95 2.84
N TYR A 69 4.57 -1.97 2.76
CA TYR A 69 5.29 -1.94 1.49
C TYR A 69 4.92 -3.12 0.58
N ALA A 70 4.88 -4.33 1.12
CA ALA A 70 4.46 -5.53 0.37
C ALA A 70 3.02 -5.38 -0.16
N MET A 71 2.11 -4.83 0.65
CA MET A 71 0.73 -4.56 0.22
C MET A 71 0.66 -3.48 -0.87
N LEU A 72 1.45 -2.41 -0.78
CA LEU A 72 1.51 -1.36 -1.80
C LEU A 72 1.99 -1.88 -3.15
N ARG A 73 2.91 -2.84 -3.15
CA ARG A 73 3.36 -3.50 -4.38
C ARG A 73 2.33 -4.48 -4.95
N ARG A 74 1.52 -5.08 -4.09
CA ARG A 74 0.56 -6.14 -4.49
C ARG A 74 -0.79 -5.58 -4.95
N TYR A 75 -1.27 -4.49 -4.34
CA TYR A 75 -2.64 -4.01 -4.53
C TYR A 75 -2.66 -2.61 -5.14
N ALA A 76 -3.11 -2.51 -6.39
CA ALA A 76 -3.16 -1.25 -7.14
C ALA A 76 -4.00 -0.17 -6.43
N LEU A 77 -5.18 -0.54 -5.91
CA LEU A 77 -6.01 0.39 -5.13
C LEU A 77 -5.27 0.99 -3.94
N LEU A 78 -4.54 0.16 -3.19
CA LEU A 78 -3.79 0.64 -2.03
C LEU A 78 -2.65 1.56 -2.47
N ARG A 79 -1.90 1.17 -3.51
CA ARG A 79 -0.83 1.99 -4.08
C ARG A 79 -1.37 3.34 -4.53
N GLU A 80 -2.44 3.36 -5.30
CA GLU A 80 -3.07 4.58 -5.79
C GLU A 80 -3.55 5.46 -4.64
N PHE A 81 -4.22 4.90 -3.64
CA PHE A 81 -4.65 5.63 -2.46
C PHE A 81 -3.50 6.34 -1.73
N PHE A 82 -2.37 5.65 -1.54
CA PHE A 82 -1.21 6.23 -0.86
C PHE A 82 -0.46 7.23 -1.71
N THR A 83 -0.30 6.99 -3.02
CA THR A 83 0.49 7.87 -3.91
C THR A 83 -0.28 9.10 -4.38
N THR A 84 -1.61 9.03 -4.46
CA THR A 84 -2.43 10.17 -4.87
C THR A 84 -2.99 10.91 -3.65
N GLU A 85 -3.84 10.25 -2.85
CA GLU A 85 -4.62 10.92 -1.81
C GLU A 85 -3.76 11.29 -0.58
N ILE A 86 -3.00 10.32 -0.06
CA ILE A 86 -2.19 10.55 1.14
C ILE A 86 -0.96 11.41 0.82
N ALA A 87 -0.24 11.10 -0.26
CA ALA A 87 0.93 11.85 -0.68
C ALA A 87 0.63 13.32 -0.96
N GLU A 88 -0.48 13.63 -1.66
CA GLU A 88 -0.89 14.99 -1.95
C GLU A 88 -1.13 15.79 -0.68
N ARG A 89 -1.84 15.21 0.30
CA ARG A 89 -2.10 15.85 1.58
C ARG A 89 -0.83 16.16 2.34
N LEU A 90 0.09 15.19 2.41
CA LEU A 90 1.37 15.39 3.09
C LEU A 90 2.22 16.47 2.40
N ARG A 91 2.24 16.51 1.06
CA ARG A 91 2.95 17.56 0.29
C ARG A 91 2.37 18.96 0.49
N CYS A 92 1.05 19.04 0.59
CA CYS A 92 0.35 20.30 0.85
C CYS A 92 0.29 20.67 2.34
N PHE A 93 0.98 19.93 3.21
CA PHE A 93 0.94 20.09 4.68
C PHE A 93 -0.48 20.05 5.26
N ASN A 94 -1.39 19.36 4.56
CA ASN A 94 -2.75 19.11 5.04
C ASN A 94 -2.76 17.81 5.86
N TYR A 95 -2.54 17.93 7.13
CA TYR A 95 -2.49 16.81 8.08
C TYR A 95 -3.87 16.37 8.58
N THR A 96 -4.89 16.53 7.76
CA THR A 96 -6.26 16.12 8.09
C THR A 96 -6.78 15.12 7.07
N PHE A 97 -7.27 13.99 7.55
CA PHE A 97 -7.88 12.95 6.73
C PHE A 97 -9.08 12.31 7.46
N THR A 98 -10.28 12.52 6.93
CA THR A 98 -11.53 12.16 7.57
C THR A 98 -12.30 11.09 6.76
N ALA A 99 -13.44 10.65 7.31
CA ALA A 99 -14.34 9.75 6.59
C ALA A 99 -14.92 10.36 5.31
N LEU A 100 -15.06 11.70 5.24
CA LEU A 100 -15.51 12.40 4.03
C LEU A 100 -14.46 12.28 2.91
N ASP A 101 -13.20 12.44 3.27
CA ASP A 101 -12.08 12.32 2.32
C ASP A 101 -11.97 10.90 1.77
N MET A 102 -12.13 9.90 2.65
CA MET A 102 -12.18 8.49 2.26
C MET A 102 -13.34 8.23 1.28
N ASN A 103 -14.51 8.82 1.53
CA ASN A 103 -15.65 8.68 0.64
C ASN A 103 -15.39 9.34 -0.71
N ALA A 104 -14.83 10.55 -0.73
CA ALA A 104 -14.48 11.27 -1.94
C ALA A 104 -13.47 10.49 -2.80
N PHE A 105 -12.44 9.90 -2.17
CA PHE A 105 -11.49 9.02 -2.86
C PHE A 105 -12.22 7.85 -3.55
N PHE A 106 -13.07 7.11 -2.85
CA PHE A 106 -13.78 5.97 -3.43
C PHE A 106 -14.73 6.37 -4.55
N THR A 107 -15.43 7.51 -4.41
CA THR A 107 -16.30 8.04 -5.48
C THR A 107 -15.49 8.32 -6.74
N ARG A 108 -14.35 9.01 -6.62
CA ARG A 108 -13.46 9.29 -7.74
C ARG A 108 -12.92 7.99 -8.34
N TYR A 109 -12.40 7.08 -7.51
CA TYR A 109 -11.83 5.83 -7.94
C TYR A 109 -12.83 4.96 -8.74
N GLN A 110 -14.10 4.91 -8.32
CA GLN A 110 -15.15 4.17 -9.02
C GLN A 110 -15.54 4.83 -10.36
N LEU A 111 -15.43 6.15 -10.48
CA LEU A 111 -15.67 6.86 -11.74
C LEU A 111 -14.54 6.63 -12.75
N GLU A 112 -13.31 6.56 -12.29
CA GLU A 112 -12.11 6.41 -13.13
C GLU A 112 -11.84 4.95 -13.52
N ASN A 113 -12.31 3.99 -12.72
CA ASN A 113 -12.03 2.57 -12.91
C ASN A 113 -13.32 1.76 -13.14
N ALA A 114 -13.57 1.35 -14.37
CA ALA A 114 -14.78 0.62 -14.74
C ALA A 114 -15.01 -0.68 -13.94
N GLN A 115 -13.95 -1.39 -13.56
CA GLN A 115 -14.05 -2.59 -12.72
C GLN A 115 -14.56 -2.28 -11.30
N SER A 116 -14.16 -1.16 -10.74
CA SER A 116 -14.58 -0.75 -9.39
C SER A 116 -16.01 -0.19 -9.37
N ALA A 117 -16.54 0.25 -10.50
CA ALA A 117 -17.93 0.70 -10.63
C ALA A 117 -18.96 -0.41 -10.32
N THR A 118 -18.56 -1.68 -10.42
CA THR A 118 -19.41 -2.84 -10.14
C THR A 118 -19.38 -3.26 -8.65
N TRP A 119 -18.56 -2.63 -7.82
CA TRP A 119 -18.44 -3.00 -6.41
C TRP A 119 -19.73 -2.69 -5.64
N THR A 120 -20.12 -3.63 -4.78
CA THR A 120 -21.24 -3.43 -3.86
C THR A 120 -20.86 -2.49 -2.72
N ASP A 121 -21.84 -1.86 -2.10
CA ASP A 121 -21.64 -0.99 -0.93
C ASP A 121 -20.92 -1.72 0.21
N SER A 122 -21.21 -3.00 0.40
CA SER A 122 -20.54 -3.82 1.41
C SER A 122 -19.05 -4.00 1.09
N THR A 123 -18.68 -4.21 -0.17
CA THR A 123 -17.29 -4.30 -0.63
C THR A 123 -16.57 -2.97 -0.40
N VAL A 124 -17.17 -1.86 -0.80
CA VAL A 124 -16.61 -0.51 -0.59
C VAL A 124 -16.40 -0.23 0.90
N THR A 125 -17.37 -0.57 1.75
CA THR A 125 -17.25 -0.39 3.20
C THR A 125 -16.10 -1.21 3.81
N ARG A 126 -15.92 -2.45 3.39
CA ARG A 126 -14.80 -3.30 3.81
C ARG A 126 -13.45 -2.72 3.36
N LEU A 127 -13.35 -2.25 2.11
CA LEU A 127 -12.15 -1.62 1.58
C LEU A 127 -11.79 -0.35 2.37
N LYS A 128 -12.75 0.53 2.65
CA LYS A 128 -12.55 1.72 3.51
C LYS A 128 -11.99 1.34 4.87
N THR A 129 -12.56 0.31 5.50
CA THR A 129 -12.07 -0.19 6.79
C THR A 129 -10.64 -0.72 6.69
N THR A 130 -10.32 -1.44 5.61
CA THR A 130 -8.98 -1.97 5.39
C THR A 130 -7.96 -0.85 5.17
N LEU A 131 -8.24 0.13 4.30
CA LEU A 131 -7.35 1.27 4.06
C LEU A 131 -7.10 2.07 5.36
N SER A 132 -8.16 2.33 6.12
CA SER A 132 -8.05 2.98 7.42
C SER A 132 -7.20 2.16 8.42
N SER A 133 -7.36 0.84 8.43
CA SER A 133 -6.56 -0.04 9.28
C SER A 133 -5.08 -0.05 8.87
N CYS A 134 -4.78 0.01 7.56
CA CYS A 134 -3.40 0.11 7.07
C CYS A 134 -2.73 1.41 7.53
N LEU A 135 -3.40 2.57 7.39
CA LEU A 135 -2.88 3.85 7.88
C LEU A 135 -2.61 3.83 9.39
N ARG A 136 -3.52 3.22 10.15
CA ARG A 136 -3.39 3.15 11.62
C ARG A 136 -2.30 2.17 12.07
N SER A 137 -2.11 1.06 11.35
CA SER A 137 -1.11 0.05 11.73
C SER A 137 0.32 0.57 11.67
N VAL A 138 0.58 1.54 10.80
CA VAL A 138 1.90 2.20 10.67
C VAL A 138 1.96 3.56 11.39
N GLY A 139 0.90 3.95 12.10
CA GLY A 139 0.86 5.18 12.89
C GLY A 139 0.69 6.47 12.06
N MET A 140 0.29 6.37 10.78
CA MET A 140 0.05 7.55 9.95
C MET A 140 -1.30 8.23 10.25
N LEU A 141 -2.27 7.51 10.81
CA LEU A 141 -3.59 8.02 11.14
C LEU A 141 -4.01 7.57 12.54
N ASP A 142 -4.47 8.48 13.37
CA ASP A 142 -5.04 8.14 14.69
C ASP A 142 -6.38 7.40 14.51
N SER A 143 -7.34 8.11 13.89
CA SER A 143 -8.65 7.58 13.54
C SER A 143 -9.30 8.47 12.48
N LEU A 144 -10.25 7.94 11.72
CA LEU A 144 -11.05 8.74 10.77
C LEU A 144 -11.95 9.79 11.46
N LYS A 145 -12.20 9.64 12.77
CA LYS A 145 -12.97 10.61 13.55
C LYS A 145 -12.10 11.79 14.01
N ALA A 146 -10.90 11.52 14.49
CA ALA A 146 -9.93 12.56 14.89
C ALA A 146 -9.30 13.22 13.65
N GLY A 147 -9.06 12.44 12.60
CA GLY A 147 -8.59 12.93 11.33
C GLY A 147 -7.12 13.36 11.30
N ASN A 148 -6.33 13.09 12.34
CA ASN A 148 -4.93 13.47 12.39
C ASN A 148 -4.08 12.55 11.51
N LEU A 149 -3.56 13.08 10.42
CA LEU A 149 -2.64 12.41 9.50
C LEU A 149 -1.21 12.86 9.80
N SER A 150 -0.27 11.91 9.78
CA SER A 150 1.14 12.18 10.00
C SER A 150 1.99 11.49 8.92
N PRO A 151 3.10 12.11 8.48
CA PRO A 151 4.04 11.43 7.60
C PRO A 151 4.66 10.22 8.30
N LEU A 152 4.94 9.17 7.53
CA LEU A 152 5.55 7.96 8.06
C LEU A 152 7.05 8.17 8.27
N MET A 153 7.51 7.95 9.49
CA MET A 153 8.93 7.87 9.81
C MET A 153 9.45 6.50 9.38
N LEU A 154 9.89 6.41 8.13
CA LEU A 154 10.41 5.15 7.59
C LEU A 154 11.72 4.75 8.29
N ASP A 155 11.79 3.48 8.68
CA ASP A 155 13.03 2.86 9.12
C ASP A 155 14.10 2.98 8.03
N PHE A 156 15.36 3.18 8.44
CA PHE A 156 16.46 3.42 7.51
C PHE A 156 16.68 2.24 6.55
N GLN A 157 16.63 1.01 7.07
CA GLN A 157 16.84 -0.19 6.26
C GLN A 157 15.67 -0.39 5.29
N VAL A 158 14.43 -0.26 5.76
CA VAL A 158 13.24 -0.36 4.90
C VAL A 158 13.30 0.68 3.77
N LYS A 159 13.64 1.93 4.11
CA LYS A 159 13.79 3.01 3.13
C LYS A 159 14.86 2.73 2.09
N ALA A 160 16.01 2.18 2.51
CA ALA A 160 17.09 1.82 1.60
C ALA A 160 16.67 0.69 0.64
N LEU A 161 16.00 -0.34 1.16
CA LEU A 161 15.50 -1.47 0.38
C LEU A 161 14.39 -1.06 -0.61
N MET A 162 13.48 -0.18 -0.22
CA MET A 162 12.48 0.38 -1.14
C MET A 162 13.13 1.12 -2.31
N ARG A 163 14.16 1.92 -2.03
CA ARG A 163 14.91 2.62 -3.09
C ARG A 163 15.69 1.66 -3.99
N ALA A 164 16.31 0.63 -3.42
CA ALA A 164 17.01 -0.41 -4.18
C ALA A 164 16.07 -1.17 -5.12
N ASN A 165 14.80 -1.32 -4.75
CA ASN A 165 13.75 -1.91 -5.59
C ASN A 165 13.18 -0.94 -6.66
N GLY A 166 13.66 0.30 -6.72
CA GLY A 166 13.15 1.31 -7.65
C GLY A 166 11.87 2.03 -7.23
N ASP A 167 11.39 1.80 -5.99
CA ASP A 167 10.15 2.37 -5.47
C ASP A 167 10.41 3.69 -4.68
N ALA A 168 11.25 4.58 -5.22
CA ALA A 168 11.53 5.87 -4.61
C ALA A 168 10.29 6.78 -4.50
N ASP A 169 9.34 6.63 -5.43
CA ASP A 169 8.04 7.28 -5.45
C ASP A 169 7.21 6.94 -4.19
N LEU A 170 7.22 5.66 -3.79
CA LEU A 170 6.54 5.23 -2.55
C LEU A 170 7.21 5.81 -1.30
N VAL A 171 8.55 5.89 -1.29
CA VAL A 171 9.26 6.53 -0.17
C VAL A 171 8.85 7.99 -0.04
N ALA A 172 8.80 8.73 -1.15
CA ALA A 172 8.36 10.12 -1.16
C ALA A 172 6.90 10.26 -0.71
N ALA A 173 6.01 9.40 -1.21
CA ALA A 173 4.59 9.40 -0.87
C ALA A 173 4.35 9.16 0.63
N LEU A 174 5.06 8.22 1.25
CA LEU A 174 4.90 7.86 2.66
C LEU A 174 5.52 8.89 3.61
N SER A 175 6.67 9.47 3.24
CA SER A 175 7.38 10.43 4.10
C SER A 175 6.94 11.89 3.88
N GLY A 176 6.09 12.17 2.90
CA GLY A 176 5.68 13.53 2.57
C GLY A 176 6.80 14.39 1.97
N THR A 177 7.91 13.77 1.60
CA THR A 177 9.01 14.47 0.92
C THR A 177 8.75 14.49 -0.57
N GLY A 178 8.91 15.64 -1.22
CA GLY A 178 8.83 15.70 -2.69
C GLY A 178 9.83 14.74 -3.33
N VAL A 179 9.49 14.22 -4.51
CA VAL A 179 10.46 13.49 -5.35
C VAL A 179 11.48 14.53 -5.81
N ALA A 180 12.70 14.42 -5.31
CA ALA A 180 13.82 15.25 -5.76
C ALA A 180 14.40 14.68 -7.05
#